data_b0d542daf92f7bc29af722b3e8d40c84
#
_entry.id   b0d542daf92f7bc29af722b3e8d40c84
#
_cell.length_a   1.000
_cell.length_b   1.000
_cell.length_c   1.000
_cell.angle_alpha   90.00
_cell.angle_beta   90.00
_cell.angle_gamma   90.00
#
_symmetry.space_group_name_H-M   'P 1'
#
loop_
_entity.id
_entity.type
_entity.pdbx_description
1 polymer ?
#
loop_
_entity_poly.entity_id
_entity_poly.type
_entity_poly.pdbx_seq_one_letter_code
_entity_poly.pdbx_strand_id
1 'polypeptide(L)'
;MAETKKTVRAAAAQIAPDLTSADGTTARVLETIREAARQGVELIVFPETFVPYYPYFSFVQPPVQQGPAHLLLMERAPTVPGPMTDAVSASAREAGMVVVLGVNERDHGSLYNTQLVFDADGALALKRRKITPTYHERMVWGQGDGSGLRTVATRVGRVGALACWEHYNPLARYALMAEHEEIHCAQFPGSLVGPIFADQMGVTIRHHALESGCFVVNATGWLHDDQVRAVTSDEKLQAALRGGCHSAIVSPEGKYLAEPLTEGEGLVIADLDLALIAKRKRMMDSVGHYARPELLSLAIRRDPATTTLALPCAGYPVTSESAAAGTEPEPEIPGPLRRGLHSPLGH
;
A
#
# COMPACT_ATOMS: atom_id res chain seq x y z
N MET A 1 -29.62 1.52 -4.44
CA MET A 1 -28.40 2.26 -4.01
C MET A 1 -28.33 2.11 -2.51
N ALA A 2 -27.25 1.54 -1.98
CA ALA A 2 -27.07 1.51 -0.53
C ALA A 2 -26.98 2.97 -0.04
N GLU A 3 -27.70 3.29 1.03
CA GLU A 3 -27.69 4.59 1.67
C GLU A 3 -26.24 4.85 2.13
N THR A 4 -25.58 5.87 1.59
CA THR A 4 -24.20 6.19 1.95
C THR A 4 -24.19 6.56 3.43
N LYS A 5 -23.50 5.78 4.24
CA LYS A 5 -23.38 6.03 5.67
C LYS A 5 -22.75 7.40 5.89
N LYS A 6 -23.41 8.23 6.69
CA LYS A 6 -22.98 9.63 6.88
C LYS A 6 -21.73 9.76 7.74
N THR A 7 -21.50 8.82 8.69
CA THR A 7 -20.36 8.83 9.63
C THR A 7 -19.76 7.44 9.71
N VAL A 8 -18.44 7.36 9.69
CA VAL A 8 -17.64 6.12 9.80
C VAL A 8 -16.68 6.26 10.98
N ARG A 9 -16.71 5.31 11.91
CA ARG A 9 -15.76 5.25 13.01
C ARG A 9 -14.51 4.51 12.56
N ALA A 10 -13.37 5.20 12.48
CA ALA A 10 -12.12 4.64 11.97
C ALA A 10 -11.04 4.55 13.06
N ALA A 11 -10.13 3.59 12.90
CA ALA A 11 -8.97 3.41 13.77
C ALA A 11 -7.68 3.28 12.96
N ALA A 12 -6.63 3.94 13.42
CA ALA A 12 -5.25 3.70 13.02
C ALA A 12 -4.54 2.92 14.13
N ALA A 13 -4.05 1.73 13.82
CA ALA A 13 -3.35 0.88 14.78
C ALA A 13 -1.86 1.24 14.83
N GLN A 14 -1.34 1.50 16.04
CA GLN A 14 0.09 1.53 16.31
C GLN A 14 0.40 0.37 17.23
N ILE A 15 0.96 -0.70 16.68
CA ILE A 15 1.20 -1.94 17.42
C ILE A 15 2.54 -2.57 17.03
N ALA A 16 3.10 -3.36 17.94
CA ALA A 16 4.33 -4.10 17.72
C ALA A 16 4.04 -5.49 17.12
N PRO A 17 4.82 -5.96 16.14
CA PRO A 17 4.73 -7.34 15.66
C PRO A 17 5.36 -8.31 16.66
N ASP A 18 5.07 -9.60 16.53
CA ASP A 18 5.89 -10.65 17.13
C ASP A 18 7.07 -10.97 16.20
N LEU A 19 8.26 -10.49 16.54
CA LEU A 19 9.48 -10.72 15.73
C LEU A 19 9.91 -12.19 15.69
N THR A 20 9.34 -13.05 16.54
CA THR A 20 9.70 -14.46 16.64
C THR A 20 8.75 -15.38 15.89
N SER A 21 7.51 -14.94 15.64
CA SER A 21 6.44 -15.77 15.07
C SER A 21 5.51 -14.99 14.14
N ALA A 22 5.32 -15.48 12.92
CA ALA A 22 4.32 -14.97 11.98
C ALA A 22 2.89 -15.19 12.50
N ASP A 23 2.65 -16.36 13.11
CA ASP A 23 1.35 -16.67 13.71
C ASP A 23 1.09 -15.78 14.94
N GLY A 24 2.14 -15.47 15.71
CA GLY A 24 2.07 -14.50 16.82
C GLY A 24 1.66 -13.12 16.33
N THR A 25 2.26 -12.62 15.25
CA THR A 25 1.84 -11.33 14.65
C THR A 25 0.41 -11.40 14.11
N THR A 26 0.04 -12.50 13.44
CA THR A 26 -1.34 -12.69 12.96
C THR A 26 -2.34 -12.69 14.12
N ALA A 27 -2.03 -13.39 15.22
CA ALA A 27 -2.87 -13.39 16.42
C ALA A 27 -3.07 -11.97 16.99
N ARG A 28 -2.02 -11.13 16.99
CA ARG A 28 -2.12 -9.72 17.40
C ARG A 28 -3.06 -8.93 16.49
N VAL A 29 -2.99 -9.14 15.16
CA VAL A 29 -3.93 -8.52 14.21
C VAL A 29 -5.37 -8.89 14.57
N LEU A 30 -5.66 -10.18 14.75
CA LEU A 30 -7.01 -10.65 15.08
C LEU A 30 -7.51 -10.14 16.42
N GLU A 31 -6.65 -10.03 17.43
CA GLU A 31 -6.99 -9.44 18.74
C GLU A 31 -7.29 -7.95 18.61
N THR A 32 -6.48 -7.21 17.84
CA THR A 32 -6.68 -5.78 17.63
C THR A 32 -7.98 -5.50 16.87
N ILE A 33 -8.36 -6.34 15.89
CA ILE A 33 -9.67 -6.25 15.21
C ILE A 33 -10.81 -6.43 16.22
N ARG A 34 -10.72 -7.45 17.11
CA ARG A 34 -11.74 -7.68 18.15
C ARG A 34 -11.84 -6.52 19.15
N GLU A 35 -10.71 -5.95 19.55
CA GLU A 35 -10.70 -4.79 20.42
C GLU A 35 -11.32 -3.56 19.75
N ALA A 36 -10.95 -3.27 18.50
CA ALA A 36 -11.53 -2.18 17.73
C ALA A 36 -13.05 -2.36 17.54
N ALA A 37 -13.50 -3.60 17.32
CA ALA A 37 -14.94 -3.90 17.20
C ALA A 37 -15.71 -3.60 18.48
N ARG A 38 -15.13 -3.91 19.67
CA ARG A 38 -15.74 -3.54 20.96
C ARG A 38 -15.88 -2.03 21.15
N GLN A 39 -15.09 -1.24 20.43
CA GLN A 39 -15.15 0.23 20.44
C GLN A 39 -15.99 0.80 19.29
N GLY A 40 -16.70 -0.05 18.55
CA GLY A 40 -17.58 0.34 17.45
C GLY A 40 -16.86 0.81 16.20
N VAL A 41 -15.58 0.43 16.02
CA VAL A 41 -14.79 0.75 14.83
C VAL A 41 -15.32 -0.02 13.62
N GLU A 42 -15.36 0.64 12.47
CA GLU A 42 -15.86 0.11 11.21
C GLU A 42 -14.79 0.02 10.11
N LEU A 43 -13.70 0.77 10.29
CA LEU A 43 -12.49 0.73 9.46
C LEU A 43 -11.27 0.70 10.38
N ILE A 44 -10.41 -0.28 10.20
CA ILE A 44 -9.10 -0.30 10.86
C ILE A 44 -7.98 -0.39 9.84
N VAL A 45 -6.91 0.39 10.06
CA VAL A 45 -5.69 0.37 9.25
C VAL A 45 -4.54 -0.11 10.12
N PHE A 46 -3.83 -1.13 9.63
CA PHE A 46 -2.63 -1.70 10.24
C PHE A 46 -1.36 -1.15 9.58
N PRO A 47 -0.18 -1.26 10.21
CA PRO A 47 1.08 -0.74 9.65
C PRO A 47 1.51 -1.40 8.34
N GLU A 48 2.47 -0.77 7.67
CA GLU A 48 3.14 -1.28 6.48
C GLU A 48 3.84 -2.61 6.77
N THR A 49 3.61 -3.62 5.91
CA THR A 49 4.21 -4.96 5.99
C THR A 49 4.24 -5.56 7.40
N PHE A 50 3.15 -5.32 8.15
CA PHE A 50 3.05 -5.72 9.54
C PHE A 50 3.18 -7.24 9.74
N VAL A 51 2.64 -8.05 8.81
CA VAL A 51 2.76 -9.52 8.88
C VAL A 51 3.84 -10.00 7.90
N PRO A 52 4.85 -10.77 8.38
CA PRO A 52 5.11 -11.12 9.76
C PRO A 52 5.72 -9.98 10.57
N TYR A 53 6.49 -9.07 9.96
CA TYR A 53 7.08 -7.85 10.51
C TYR A 53 7.77 -7.06 9.40
N TYR A 54 7.96 -5.74 9.58
CA TYR A 54 8.78 -4.95 8.66
C TYR A 54 10.25 -5.42 8.71
N PRO A 55 10.94 -5.55 7.57
CA PRO A 55 12.31 -6.09 7.51
C PRO A 55 13.36 -5.10 8.02
N TYR A 56 13.34 -4.77 9.31
CA TYR A 56 14.26 -3.82 9.93
C TYR A 56 15.73 -4.17 9.69
N PHE A 57 16.06 -5.46 9.48
CA PHE A 57 17.42 -5.90 9.15
C PHE A 57 17.97 -5.23 7.88
N SER A 58 17.09 -4.92 6.92
CA SER A 58 17.51 -4.26 5.67
C SER A 58 18.02 -2.84 5.89
N PHE A 59 17.57 -2.19 6.97
CA PHE A 59 18.01 -0.86 7.37
C PHE A 59 19.31 -0.88 8.22
N VAL A 60 19.48 -1.90 9.07
CA VAL A 60 20.56 -1.93 10.06
C VAL A 60 21.75 -2.81 9.65
N GLN A 61 21.56 -3.76 8.71
CA GLN A 61 22.62 -4.69 8.31
C GLN A 61 23.21 -4.33 6.93
N PRO A 62 24.53 -4.47 6.75
CA PRO A 62 25.11 -4.37 5.41
C PRO A 62 24.52 -5.43 4.46
N PRO A 63 24.38 -5.14 3.16
CA PRO A 63 23.75 -6.05 2.19
C PRO A 63 24.30 -7.48 2.21
N VAL A 64 25.62 -7.64 2.37
CA VAL A 64 26.28 -8.97 2.39
C VAL A 64 25.94 -9.82 3.62
N GLN A 65 25.35 -9.24 4.66
CA GLN A 65 24.99 -9.92 5.91
C GLN A 65 23.50 -10.23 6.01
N GLN A 66 22.66 -9.73 5.10
CA GLN A 66 21.19 -9.82 5.18
C GLN A 66 20.64 -11.21 4.83
N GLY A 67 21.46 -12.09 4.23
CA GLY A 67 20.99 -13.39 3.71
C GLY A 67 20.21 -14.23 4.72
N PRO A 68 20.72 -14.50 5.93
CA PRO A 68 20.00 -15.31 6.92
C PRO A 68 18.66 -14.68 7.35
N ALA A 69 18.63 -13.37 7.59
CA ALA A 69 17.41 -12.66 7.97
C ALA A 69 16.38 -12.62 6.83
N HIS A 70 16.86 -12.48 5.59
CA HIS A 70 16.00 -12.53 4.40
C HIS A 70 15.37 -13.93 4.22
N LEU A 71 16.14 -15.00 4.39
CA LEU A 71 15.61 -16.37 4.32
C LEU A 71 14.56 -16.65 5.40
N LEU A 72 14.80 -16.18 6.62
CA LEU A 72 13.83 -16.28 7.71
C LEU A 72 12.55 -15.51 7.41
N LEU A 73 12.66 -14.29 6.85
CA LEU A 73 11.50 -13.53 6.41
C LEU A 73 10.73 -14.26 5.30
N MET A 74 11.44 -14.82 4.32
CA MET A 74 10.85 -15.60 3.22
C MET A 74 10.07 -16.81 3.73
N GLU A 75 10.61 -17.51 4.73
CA GLU A 75 9.96 -18.68 5.35
C GLU A 75 8.66 -18.26 6.05
N ARG A 76 8.68 -17.14 6.76
CA ARG A 76 7.56 -16.65 7.58
C ARG A 76 6.52 -15.83 6.79
N ALA A 77 6.87 -15.35 5.62
CA ALA A 77 6.02 -14.49 4.82
C ALA A 77 4.80 -15.26 4.28
N PRO A 78 3.58 -14.74 4.45
CA PRO A 78 2.36 -15.38 3.96
C PRO A 78 2.28 -15.35 2.43
N THR A 79 1.66 -16.38 1.85
CA THR A 79 1.10 -16.33 0.49
C THR A 79 -0.25 -15.62 0.52
N VAL A 80 -0.63 -15.00 -0.59
CA VAL A 80 -1.94 -14.34 -0.74
C VAL A 80 -2.62 -14.81 -2.03
N PRO A 81 -3.74 -15.55 -1.94
CA PRO A 81 -4.45 -15.98 -0.74
C PRO A 81 -3.71 -17.09 0.05
N GLY A 82 -4.11 -17.30 1.31
CA GLY A 82 -3.57 -18.33 2.20
C GLY A 82 -4.15 -18.25 3.61
N PRO A 83 -3.70 -19.11 4.53
CA PRO A 83 -4.31 -19.26 5.87
C PRO A 83 -4.39 -17.94 6.67
N MET A 84 -3.38 -17.07 6.57
CA MET A 84 -3.39 -15.77 7.22
C MET A 84 -4.52 -14.89 6.66
N THR A 85 -4.67 -14.82 5.34
CA THR A 85 -5.74 -14.03 4.72
C THR A 85 -7.12 -14.59 5.03
N ASP A 86 -7.26 -15.90 5.14
CA ASP A 86 -8.52 -16.55 5.52
C ASP A 86 -8.93 -16.19 6.94
N ALA A 87 -7.97 -16.19 7.88
CA ALA A 87 -8.20 -15.79 9.26
C ALA A 87 -8.61 -14.32 9.39
N VAL A 88 -7.94 -13.41 8.67
CA VAL A 88 -8.27 -11.98 8.66
C VAL A 88 -9.64 -11.73 8.00
N SER A 89 -9.93 -12.41 6.88
CA SER A 89 -11.22 -12.36 6.22
C SER A 89 -12.36 -12.79 7.15
N ALA A 90 -12.19 -13.90 7.88
CA ALA A 90 -13.17 -14.36 8.86
C ALA A 90 -13.39 -13.35 9.99
N SER A 91 -12.29 -12.76 10.52
CA SER A 91 -12.35 -11.75 11.58
C SER A 91 -13.00 -10.44 11.10
N ALA A 92 -12.69 -9.98 9.89
CA ALA A 92 -13.33 -8.82 9.28
C ALA A 92 -14.84 -9.00 9.13
N ARG A 93 -15.26 -10.19 8.66
CA ARG A 93 -16.69 -10.55 8.55
C ARG A 93 -17.39 -10.63 9.89
N GLU A 94 -16.76 -11.28 10.88
CA GLU A 94 -17.33 -11.39 12.23
C GLU A 94 -17.50 -10.01 12.88
N ALA A 95 -16.51 -9.13 12.72
CA ALA A 95 -16.55 -7.76 13.22
C ALA A 95 -17.45 -6.83 12.38
N GLY A 96 -17.82 -7.20 11.15
CA GLY A 96 -18.48 -6.31 10.18
C GLY A 96 -17.63 -5.08 9.86
N MET A 97 -16.31 -5.22 9.79
CA MET A 97 -15.32 -4.15 9.75
C MET A 97 -14.47 -4.23 8.48
N VAL A 98 -14.22 -3.09 7.86
CA VAL A 98 -13.21 -2.98 6.80
C VAL A 98 -11.82 -3.02 7.43
N VAL A 99 -10.95 -3.90 6.93
CA VAL A 99 -9.60 -4.08 7.46
C VAL A 99 -8.57 -3.81 6.36
N VAL A 100 -7.64 -2.89 6.63
CA VAL A 100 -6.51 -2.61 5.72
C VAL A 100 -5.22 -3.09 6.39
N LEU A 101 -4.58 -4.11 5.81
CA LEU A 101 -3.44 -4.81 6.39
C LEU A 101 -2.23 -4.77 5.45
N GLY A 102 -1.07 -4.38 5.98
CA GLY A 102 0.22 -4.50 5.29
C GLY A 102 0.86 -5.86 5.54
N VAL A 103 1.34 -6.52 4.48
CA VAL A 103 1.99 -7.83 4.58
C VAL A 103 3.24 -7.93 3.72
N ASN A 104 4.23 -8.74 4.16
CA ASN A 104 5.25 -9.26 3.26
C ASN A 104 4.64 -10.44 2.49
N GLU A 105 4.15 -10.20 1.29
CA GLU A 105 3.62 -11.26 0.44
C GLU A 105 4.76 -12.11 -0.12
N ARG A 106 4.69 -13.41 0.07
CA ARG A 106 5.55 -14.36 -0.64
C ARG A 106 4.86 -14.84 -1.89
N ASP A 107 5.49 -14.62 -3.03
CA ASP A 107 5.07 -15.13 -4.32
C ASP A 107 6.24 -15.92 -4.94
N HIS A 108 6.17 -17.24 -4.87
CA HIS A 108 7.24 -18.16 -5.25
C HIS A 108 8.58 -17.81 -4.56
N GLY A 109 9.58 -17.41 -5.32
CA GLY A 109 10.91 -17.03 -4.85
C GLY A 109 11.09 -15.55 -4.54
N SER A 110 10.02 -14.76 -4.54
CA SER A 110 10.08 -13.30 -4.33
C SER A 110 9.20 -12.86 -3.18
N LEU A 111 9.62 -11.77 -2.55
CA LEU A 111 8.82 -11.04 -1.55
C LEU A 111 8.31 -9.72 -2.14
N TYR A 112 7.16 -9.30 -1.69
CA TYR A 112 6.54 -8.03 -2.07
C TYR A 112 5.97 -7.33 -0.84
N ASN A 113 6.08 -6.00 -0.83
CA ASN A 113 5.35 -5.16 0.10
C ASN A 113 3.93 -5.00 -0.41
N THR A 114 2.98 -5.63 0.26
CA THR A 114 1.61 -5.75 -0.22
C THR A 114 0.61 -5.18 0.79
N GLN A 115 -0.33 -4.39 0.28
CA GLN A 115 -1.49 -3.90 1.02
C GLN A 115 -2.72 -4.72 0.63
N LEU A 116 -3.46 -5.15 1.64
CA LEU A 116 -4.70 -5.92 1.52
C LEU A 116 -5.85 -5.09 2.09
N VAL A 117 -6.96 -5.00 1.36
CA VAL A 117 -8.21 -4.40 1.85
C VAL A 117 -9.27 -5.50 1.90
N PHE A 118 -9.72 -5.84 3.09
CA PHE A 118 -10.86 -6.72 3.30
C PHE A 118 -12.09 -5.87 3.57
N ASP A 119 -13.19 -6.13 2.84
CA ASP A 119 -14.44 -5.47 3.14
C ASP A 119 -15.11 -6.10 4.38
N ALA A 120 -16.14 -5.45 4.88
CA ALA A 120 -16.86 -5.84 6.09
C ALA A 120 -17.59 -7.20 5.99
N ASP A 121 -17.76 -7.74 4.79
CA ASP A 121 -18.25 -9.10 4.56
C ASP A 121 -17.11 -10.15 4.53
N GLY A 122 -15.86 -9.70 4.71
CA GLY A 122 -14.66 -10.52 4.65
C GLY A 122 -14.10 -10.72 3.24
N ALA A 123 -14.70 -10.17 2.19
CA ALA A 123 -14.14 -10.26 0.84
C ALA A 123 -12.81 -9.50 0.74
N LEU A 124 -11.82 -10.10 0.10
CA LEU A 124 -10.57 -9.40 -0.26
C LEU A 124 -10.87 -8.48 -1.45
N ALA A 125 -11.22 -7.22 -1.16
CA ALA A 125 -11.60 -6.21 -2.16
C ALA A 125 -10.41 -5.68 -2.96
N LEU A 126 -9.22 -5.60 -2.34
CA LEU A 126 -8.00 -5.14 -3.01
C LEU A 126 -6.79 -5.91 -2.49
N LYS A 127 -5.95 -6.37 -3.44
CA LYS A 127 -4.55 -6.72 -3.22
C LYS A 127 -3.71 -5.81 -4.11
N ARG A 128 -2.81 -5.04 -3.51
CA ARG A 128 -1.87 -4.22 -4.27
C ARG A 128 -0.45 -4.36 -3.74
N ARG A 129 0.52 -4.42 -4.62
CA ARG A 129 1.95 -4.40 -4.30
C ARG A 129 2.47 -2.97 -4.39
N LYS A 130 3.31 -2.55 -3.45
CA LYS A 130 4.03 -1.26 -3.49
C LYS A 130 4.74 -1.12 -4.84
N ILE A 131 4.50 -0.01 -5.54
CA ILE A 131 5.00 0.19 -6.90
C ILE A 131 6.53 0.13 -6.92
N THR A 132 7.16 0.83 -5.99
CA THR A 132 8.62 0.89 -5.90
C THR A 132 9.06 0.82 -4.44
N PRO A 133 9.76 -0.25 -4.03
CA PRO A 133 10.39 -0.32 -2.72
C PRO A 133 11.38 0.83 -2.53
N THR A 134 11.45 1.37 -1.30
CA THR A 134 12.24 2.55 -0.98
C THR A 134 13.67 2.15 -0.59
N TYR A 135 14.68 2.76 -1.22
CA TYR A 135 16.09 2.70 -0.83
C TYR A 135 16.56 1.28 -0.41
N HIS A 136 16.75 1.01 0.89
CA HIS A 136 17.18 -0.29 1.43
C HIS A 136 16.15 -1.42 1.23
N GLU A 137 14.87 -1.09 1.11
CA GLU A 137 13.80 -2.06 0.86
C GLU A 137 13.98 -2.81 -0.47
N ARG A 138 14.70 -2.21 -1.44
CA ARG A 138 15.00 -2.82 -2.74
C ARG A 138 15.85 -4.09 -2.64
N MET A 139 16.50 -4.31 -1.51
CA MET A 139 17.23 -5.56 -1.22
C MET A 139 16.29 -6.69 -0.78
N VAL A 140 15.03 -6.38 -0.46
CA VAL A 140 14.05 -7.33 0.09
C VAL A 140 12.91 -7.58 -0.88
N TRP A 141 12.34 -6.53 -1.46
CA TRP A 141 11.09 -6.60 -2.22
C TRP A 141 11.24 -6.33 -3.70
N GLY A 142 10.47 -7.10 -4.48
CA GLY A 142 10.18 -6.79 -5.87
C GLY A 142 9.27 -5.57 -6.04
N GLN A 143 9.24 -5.04 -7.25
CA GLN A 143 8.37 -3.93 -7.61
C GLN A 143 6.94 -4.42 -7.87
N GLY A 144 5.96 -3.61 -7.45
CA GLY A 144 4.57 -3.76 -7.85
C GLY A 144 4.31 -3.18 -9.24
N ASP A 145 3.08 -3.37 -9.71
CA ASP A 145 2.59 -2.80 -10.97
C ASP A 145 1.42 -1.83 -10.75
N GLY A 146 0.85 -1.32 -11.82
CA GLY A 146 -0.26 -0.38 -11.75
C GLY A 146 -1.64 -1.01 -11.55
N SER A 147 -1.76 -2.34 -11.53
CA SER A 147 -3.05 -3.03 -11.44
C SER A 147 -3.78 -2.75 -10.12
N GLY A 148 -3.00 -2.60 -9.04
CA GLY A 148 -3.50 -2.27 -7.70
C GLY A 148 -3.59 -0.77 -7.40
N LEU A 149 -3.16 0.11 -8.31
CA LEU A 149 -3.21 1.57 -8.10
C LEU A 149 -4.61 2.09 -8.41
N ARG A 150 -5.57 1.72 -7.57
CA ARG A 150 -6.99 2.04 -7.69
C ARG A 150 -7.67 2.12 -6.33
N THR A 151 -8.83 2.75 -6.30
CA THR A 151 -9.73 2.70 -5.14
C THR A 151 -10.68 1.52 -5.25
N VAL A 152 -11.21 1.09 -4.11
CA VAL A 152 -12.25 0.07 -4.05
C VAL A 152 -13.45 0.58 -3.26
N ALA A 153 -14.65 0.25 -3.75
CA ALA A 153 -15.88 0.50 -3.01
C ALA A 153 -15.99 -0.52 -1.87
N THR A 154 -16.19 -0.03 -0.67
CA THR A 154 -16.39 -0.82 0.54
C THR A 154 -17.62 -0.36 1.29
N ARG A 155 -18.00 -1.07 2.35
CA ARG A 155 -19.11 -0.69 3.22
C ARG A 155 -18.95 0.73 3.83
N VAL A 156 -17.71 1.21 4.01
CA VAL A 156 -17.43 2.51 4.62
C VAL A 156 -17.22 3.65 3.61
N GLY A 157 -17.27 3.35 2.31
CA GLY A 157 -17.02 4.29 1.23
C GLY A 157 -15.91 3.82 0.29
N ARG A 158 -15.41 4.74 -0.55
CA ARG A 158 -14.27 4.45 -1.46
C ARG A 158 -12.95 4.55 -0.71
N VAL A 159 -12.26 3.43 -0.62
CA VAL A 159 -10.97 3.31 0.07
C VAL A 159 -9.84 3.25 -0.95
N GLY A 160 -8.84 4.11 -0.79
CA GLY A 160 -7.55 4.06 -1.46
C GLY A 160 -6.45 3.72 -0.46
N ALA A 161 -5.31 3.22 -0.93
CA ALA A 161 -4.19 2.90 -0.04
C ALA A 161 -2.84 3.11 -0.73
N LEU A 162 -1.86 3.67 0.00
CA LEU A 162 -0.45 3.76 -0.38
C LEU A 162 0.44 3.39 0.80
N ALA A 163 1.66 2.92 0.49
CA ALA A 163 2.64 2.52 1.48
C ALA A 163 3.82 3.52 1.52
N CYS A 164 4.05 4.11 2.68
CA CYS A 164 5.24 4.89 3.03
C CYS A 164 5.57 6.00 1.99
N TRP A 165 6.78 6.00 1.46
CA TRP A 165 7.24 7.03 0.51
C TRP A 165 6.63 6.92 -0.90
N GLU A 166 5.74 5.97 -1.15
CA GLU A 166 4.86 6.08 -2.33
C GLU A 166 4.07 7.38 -2.33
N HIS A 167 3.75 7.90 -1.13
CA HIS A 167 3.12 9.20 -0.97
C HIS A 167 3.94 10.37 -1.52
N TYR A 168 5.26 10.19 -1.72
CA TYR A 168 6.10 11.22 -2.33
C TYR A 168 6.05 11.21 -3.86
N ASN A 169 5.40 10.19 -4.45
CA ASN A 169 5.09 10.18 -5.88
C ASN A 169 3.75 10.89 -6.12
N PRO A 170 3.75 12.13 -6.66
CA PRO A 170 2.51 12.89 -6.87
C PRO A 170 1.56 12.18 -7.86
N LEU A 171 2.09 11.42 -8.81
CA LEU A 171 1.28 10.71 -9.80
C LEU A 171 0.54 9.52 -9.17
N ALA A 172 1.17 8.82 -8.20
CA ALA A 172 0.52 7.73 -7.47
C ALA A 172 -0.64 8.27 -6.61
N ARG A 173 -0.45 9.41 -5.93
CA ARG A 173 -1.51 10.07 -5.18
C ARG A 173 -2.63 10.55 -6.11
N TYR A 174 -2.27 11.21 -7.22
CA TYR A 174 -3.25 11.69 -8.19
C TYR A 174 -4.09 10.56 -8.79
N ALA A 175 -3.49 9.38 -9.01
CA ALA A 175 -4.21 8.21 -9.51
C ALA A 175 -5.39 7.79 -8.63
N LEU A 176 -5.20 7.83 -7.29
CA LEU A 176 -6.26 7.53 -6.33
C LEU A 176 -7.26 8.68 -6.23
N MET A 177 -6.78 9.93 -6.22
CA MET A 177 -7.65 11.11 -6.24
C MET A 177 -8.59 11.10 -7.45
N ALA A 178 -8.07 10.75 -8.65
CA ALA A 178 -8.85 10.68 -9.89
C ALA A 178 -9.95 9.60 -9.87
N GLU A 179 -9.85 8.63 -8.98
CA GLU A 179 -10.88 7.64 -8.71
C GLU A 179 -11.80 8.02 -7.54
N HIS A 180 -11.74 9.28 -7.10
CA HIS A 180 -12.61 9.84 -6.07
C HIS A 180 -12.54 9.08 -4.73
N GLU A 181 -11.33 8.80 -4.24
CA GLU A 181 -11.17 8.23 -2.90
C GLU A 181 -11.83 9.12 -1.84
N GLU A 182 -12.49 8.49 -0.87
CA GLU A 182 -13.14 9.15 0.26
C GLU A 182 -12.32 8.99 1.54
N ILE A 183 -11.68 7.82 1.69
CA ILE A 183 -10.82 7.49 2.81
C ILE A 183 -9.51 6.92 2.26
N HIS A 184 -8.42 7.59 2.54
CA HIS A 184 -7.08 7.17 2.20
C HIS A 184 -6.44 6.43 3.37
N CYS A 185 -6.00 5.19 3.16
CA CYS A 185 -5.31 4.37 4.15
C CYS A 185 -3.81 4.43 3.91
N ALA A 186 -3.12 5.19 4.74
CA ALA A 186 -1.67 5.33 4.71
C ALA A 186 -1.03 4.34 5.68
N GLN A 187 0.00 3.64 5.21
CA GLN A 187 0.73 2.67 6.03
C GLN A 187 2.22 2.99 6.00
N PHE A 188 2.82 3.08 7.19
CA PHE A 188 4.26 3.29 7.34
C PHE A 188 4.85 2.27 8.31
N PRO A 189 6.17 1.99 8.24
CA PRO A 189 6.76 0.99 9.12
C PRO A 189 6.81 1.44 10.59
N GLY A 190 6.93 2.76 10.85
CA GLY A 190 7.24 3.26 12.19
C GLY A 190 8.59 2.77 12.70
N SER A 191 8.97 3.17 13.91
CA SER A 191 10.22 2.74 14.56
C SER A 191 11.43 2.71 13.60
N LEU A 192 11.59 3.78 12.83
CA LEU A 192 12.60 3.89 11.78
C LEU A 192 12.99 5.37 11.61
N VAL A 193 14.28 5.66 11.33
CA VAL A 193 14.83 7.00 11.03
C VAL A 193 14.68 8.03 12.16
N GLY A 194 13.97 7.72 13.25
CA GLY A 194 13.79 8.63 14.38
C GLY A 194 12.76 9.75 14.14
N PRO A 195 12.78 10.84 14.95
CA PRO A 195 11.72 11.86 14.98
C PRO A 195 11.47 12.57 13.64
N ILE A 196 12.49 12.77 12.82
CA ILE A 196 12.35 13.42 11.50
C ILE A 196 11.36 12.66 10.60
N PHE A 197 11.26 11.34 10.77
CA PHE A 197 10.33 10.52 9.99
C PHE A 197 8.87 10.79 10.40
N ALA A 198 8.62 10.99 11.69
CA ALA A 198 7.32 11.39 12.19
C ALA A 198 6.87 12.75 11.63
N ASP A 199 7.78 13.73 11.61
CA ASP A 199 7.50 15.06 11.03
C ASP A 199 7.16 14.96 9.53
N GLN A 200 7.94 14.19 8.78
CA GLN A 200 7.71 13.96 7.35
C GLN A 200 6.37 13.26 7.10
N MET A 201 6.01 12.27 7.91
CA MET A 201 4.69 11.63 7.84
C MET A 201 3.57 12.64 8.10
N GLY A 202 3.70 13.45 9.16
CA GLY A 202 2.72 14.48 9.52
C GLY A 202 2.46 15.46 8.37
N VAL A 203 3.51 15.92 7.69
CA VAL A 203 3.38 16.76 6.48
C VAL A 203 2.66 16.00 5.37
N THR A 204 3.10 14.77 5.10
CA THR A 204 2.62 13.97 3.98
C THR A 204 1.14 13.65 4.06
N ILE A 205 0.67 13.15 5.20
CA ILE A 205 -0.72 12.72 5.38
C ILE A 205 -1.68 13.92 5.41
N ARG A 206 -1.27 15.03 6.01
CA ARG A 206 -2.06 16.26 6.02
C ARG A 206 -2.14 16.91 4.65
N HIS A 207 -1.03 16.91 3.90
CA HIS A 207 -1.01 17.39 2.53
C HIS A 207 -1.91 16.56 1.62
N HIS A 208 -1.83 15.21 1.72
CA HIS A 208 -2.70 14.33 0.93
C HIS A 208 -4.19 14.58 1.22
N ALA A 209 -4.57 14.66 2.50
CA ALA A 209 -5.95 14.97 2.90
C ALA A 209 -6.44 16.30 2.33
N LEU A 210 -5.60 17.35 2.40
CA LEU A 210 -5.93 18.68 1.92
C LEU A 210 -6.06 18.74 0.39
N GLU A 211 -5.13 18.10 -0.34
CA GLU A 211 -5.04 18.10 -1.81
C GLU A 211 -6.18 17.29 -2.44
N SER A 212 -6.49 16.11 -1.86
CA SER A 212 -7.52 15.20 -2.35
C SER A 212 -8.93 15.54 -1.86
N GLY A 213 -9.04 16.27 -0.75
CA GLY A 213 -10.31 16.51 -0.07
C GLY A 213 -10.91 15.25 0.56
N CYS A 214 -10.09 14.25 0.93
CA CYS A 214 -10.49 13.01 1.57
C CYS A 214 -10.03 12.92 3.02
N PHE A 215 -10.51 11.94 3.77
CA PHE A 215 -9.93 11.58 5.06
C PHE A 215 -8.66 10.74 4.86
N VAL A 216 -7.70 10.86 5.80
CA VAL A 216 -6.52 9.99 5.84
C VAL A 216 -6.47 9.28 7.18
N VAL A 217 -6.34 7.96 7.15
CA VAL A 217 -6.09 7.09 8.31
C VAL A 217 -4.69 6.53 8.16
N ASN A 218 -3.75 6.99 9.00
CA ASN A 218 -2.34 6.63 8.95
C ASN A 218 -1.96 5.72 10.11
N ALA A 219 -1.48 4.52 9.81
CA ALA A 219 -0.99 3.56 10.79
C ALA A 219 0.52 3.37 10.70
N THR A 220 1.18 3.25 11.86
CA THR A 220 2.62 3.01 11.98
C THR A 220 2.90 1.84 12.91
N GLY A 221 3.93 1.03 12.62
CA GLY A 221 4.41 -0.01 13.50
C GLY A 221 5.12 0.57 14.73
N TRP A 222 5.25 -0.24 15.76
CA TRP A 222 6.00 0.06 16.97
C TRP A 222 7.00 -1.06 17.25
N LEU A 223 8.14 -0.73 17.85
CA LEU A 223 9.07 -1.69 18.42
C LEU A 223 9.29 -1.37 19.91
N HIS A 224 9.13 -2.37 20.75
CA HIS A 224 9.54 -2.29 22.15
C HIS A 224 11.08 -2.28 22.28
N ASP A 225 11.60 -1.79 23.37
CA ASP A 225 13.04 -1.67 23.60
C ASP A 225 13.83 -3.00 23.51
N ASP A 226 13.21 -4.10 23.92
CA ASP A 226 13.79 -5.45 23.78
C ASP A 226 13.81 -5.90 22.31
N GLN A 227 12.79 -5.55 21.53
CA GLN A 227 12.74 -5.81 20.10
C GLN A 227 13.78 -4.97 19.34
N VAL A 228 13.95 -3.69 19.70
CA VAL A 228 15.01 -2.81 19.15
C VAL A 228 16.38 -3.43 19.39
N ARG A 229 16.65 -3.92 20.64
CA ARG A 229 17.90 -4.61 20.96
C ARG A 229 18.07 -5.95 20.23
N ALA A 230 16.98 -6.64 19.95
CA ALA A 230 17.01 -7.89 19.16
C ALA A 230 17.34 -7.64 17.69
N VAL A 231 16.91 -6.49 17.12
CA VAL A 231 17.18 -6.12 15.72
C VAL A 231 18.66 -5.73 15.52
N THR A 232 19.27 -5.01 16.47
CA THR A 232 20.67 -4.59 16.37
C THR A 232 21.28 -4.32 17.74
N SER A 233 22.57 -4.63 17.88
CA SER A 233 23.37 -4.29 19.07
C SER A 233 24.08 -2.92 18.96
N ASP A 234 24.07 -2.27 17.80
CA ASP A 234 24.64 -0.95 17.59
C ASP A 234 23.74 0.14 18.20
N GLU A 235 24.24 0.85 19.20
CA GLU A 235 23.47 1.89 19.93
C GLU A 235 23.00 3.04 19.02
N LYS A 236 23.77 3.41 17.99
CA LYS A 236 23.36 4.46 17.05
C LYS A 236 22.21 4.00 16.17
N LEU A 237 22.25 2.75 15.72
CA LEU A 237 21.15 2.15 14.95
C LEU A 237 19.92 1.91 15.82
N GLN A 238 20.11 1.51 17.10
CA GLN A 238 19.00 1.43 18.06
C GLN A 238 18.33 2.81 18.25
N ALA A 239 19.10 3.88 18.36
CA ALA A 239 18.57 5.23 18.44
C ALA A 239 17.75 5.61 17.19
N ALA A 240 18.19 5.18 15.99
CA ALA A 240 17.45 5.39 14.75
C ALA A 240 16.17 4.55 14.64
N LEU A 241 16.09 3.42 15.35
CA LEU A 241 14.87 2.58 15.44
C LEU A 241 13.89 3.07 16.53
N ARG A 242 14.27 4.02 17.37
CA ARG A 242 13.39 4.63 18.35
C ARG A 242 12.73 5.88 17.78
N GLY A 243 11.46 6.06 18.01
CA GLY A 243 10.67 7.14 17.43
C GLY A 243 10.32 6.88 15.97
N GLY A 244 9.96 7.93 15.24
CA GLY A 244 9.52 7.80 13.84
C GLY A 244 8.14 7.17 13.69
N CYS A 245 7.32 7.16 14.74
CA CYS A 245 5.92 6.74 14.68
C CYS A 245 5.02 7.98 14.65
N HIS A 246 3.92 7.89 13.92
CA HIS A 246 2.95 8.97 13.79
C HIS A 246 1.61 8.44 13.31
N SER A 247 0.98 7.57 14.12
CA SER A 247 -0.36 7.09 13.80
C SER A 247 -1.37 8.20 14.04
N ALA A 248 -2.20 8.50 13.04
CA ALA A 248 -3.06 9.66 13.07
C ALA A 248 -4.27 9.51 12.14
N ILE A 249 -5.32 10.28 12.41
CA ILE A 249 -6.48 10.43 11.52
C ILE A 249 -6.64 11.90 11.16
N VAL A 250 -6.72 12.19 9.86
CA VAL A 250 -6.73 13.56 9.32
C VAL A 250 -8.02 13.80 8.55
N SER A 251 -8.64 14.96 8.79
CA SER A 251 -9.83 15.42 8.06
C SER A 251 -9.49 15.96 6.66
N PRO A 252 -10.48 16.08 5.76
CA PRO A 252 -10.31 16.73 4.45
C PRO A 252 -9.79 18.18 4.50
N GLU A 253 -9.80 18.80 5.68
CA GLU A 253 -9.23 20.14 5.93
C GLU A 253 -7.75 20.10 6.35
N GLY A 254 -7.11 18.92 6.37
CA GLY A 254 -5.72 18.73 6.80
C GLY A 254 -5.51 18.85 8.31
N LYS A 255 -6.57 18.70 9.13
CA LYS A 255 -6.53 18.77 10.59
C LYS A 255 -6.59 17.38 11.19
N TYR A 256 -5.83 17.15 12.25
CA TYR A 256 -5.97 15.94 13.06
C TYR A 256 -7.35 15.90 13.73
N LEU A 257 -7.99 14.74 13.71
CA LEU A 257 -9.28 14.50 14.38
C LEU A 257 -9.12 13.95 15.80
N ALA A 258 -7.95 13.41 16.11
CA ALA A 258 -7.53 13.00 17.45
C ALA A 258 -6.03 13.31 17.59
N GLU A 259 -5.52 13.31 18.81
CA GLU A 259 -4.10 13.47 19.07
C GLU A 259 -3.32 12.34 18.39
N PRO A 260 -2.29 12.62 17.56
CA PRO A 260 -1.45 11.61 16.98
C PRO A 260 -0.73 10.76 18.03
N LEU A 261 -0.68 9.45 17.82
CA LEU A 261 0.09 8.55 18.66
C LEU A 261 1.51 8.45 18.09
N THR A 262 2.49 8.87 18.87
CA THR A 262 3.91 8.91 18.47
C THR A 262 4.78 7.96 19.28
N GLU A 263 4.28 7.45 20.42
CA GLU A 263 4.99 6.52 21.31
C GLU A 263 4.07 5.44 21.84
N GLY A 264 4.59 4.24 21.99
CA GLY A 264 3.86 3.12 22.57
C GLY A 264 2.87 2.46 21.60
N GLU A 265 2.09 1.54 22.12
CA GLU A 265 1.02 0.86 21.38
C GLU A 265 -0.34 1.46 21.71
N GLY A 266 -1.24 1.45 20.73
CA GLY A 266 -2.62 1.91 20.90
C GLY A 266 -3.38 2.04 19.60
N LEU A 267 -4.62 2.49 19.71
CA LEU A 267 -5.51 2.83 18.61
C LEU A 267 -5.80 4.34 18.64
N VAL A 268 -5.52 5.03 17.54
CA VAL A 268 -6.05 6.38 17.32
C VAL A 268 -7.42 6.20 16.67
N ILE A 269 -8.47 6.64 17.35
CA ILE A 269 -9.87 6.46 16.91
C ILE A 269 -10.51 7.81 16.67
N ALA A 270 -11.24 7.95 15.57
CA ALA A 270 -12.04 9.14 15.28
C ALA A 270 -13.28 8.80 14.43
N ASP A 271 -14.29 9.64 14.52
CA ASP A 271 -15.48 9.58 13.69
C ASP A 271 -15.30 10.48 12.45
N LEU A 272 -15.46 9.88 11.25
CA LEU A 272 -15.32 10.52 9.95
C LEU A 272 -16.70 10.95 9.45
N ASP A 273 -17.03 12.23 9.52
CA ASP A 273 -18.24 12.76 8.87
C ASP A 273 -18.01 12.93 7.37
N LEU A 274 -18.45 11.96 6.57
CA LEU A 274 -18.23 11.96 5.11
C LEU A 274 -18.83 13.18 4.41
N ALA A 275 -19.75 13.93 5.03
CA ALA A 275 -20.28 15.18 4.47
C ALA A 275 -19.20 16.25 4.37
N LEU A 276 -18.12 16.17 5.16
CA LEU A 276 -16.99 17.12 5.06
C LEU A 276 -16.27 17.01 3.72
N ILE A 277 -16.27 15.84 3.06
CA ILE A 277 -15.69 15.63 1.73
C ILE A 277 -16.40 16.54 0.72
N ALA A 278 -17.73 16.47 0.66
CA ALA A 278 -18.52 17.33 -0.24
C ALA A 278 -18.35 18.81 0.08
N LYS A 279 -18.34 19.17 1.38
CA LYS A 279 -18.11 20.54 1.85
C LYS A 279 -16.74 21.06 1.39
N ARG A 280 -15.69 20.26 1.49
CA ARG A 280 -14.33 20.64 1.07
C ARG A 280 -14.22 20.73 -0.45
N LYS A 281 -14.68 19.70 -1.17
CA LYS A 281 -14.62 19.62 -2.62
C LYS A 281 -15.46 20.69 -3.32
N ARG A 282 -16.54 21.18 -2.69
CA ARG A 282 -17.29 22.33 -3.22
C ARG A 282 -16.39 23.56 -3.45
N MET A 283 -15.40 23.78 -2.59
CA MET A 283 -14.49 24.93 -2.71
C MET A 283 -13.34 24.65 -3.68
N MET A 284 -12.79 23.43 -3.60
CA MET A 284 -11.65 23.02 -4.40
C MET A 284 -11.66 21.50 -4.57
N ASP A 285 -11.93 21.03 -5.77
CA ASP A 285 -11.83 19.61 -6.16
C ASP A 285 -10.81 19.49 -7.28
N SER A 286 -9.60 19.05 -6.93
CA SER A 286 -8.45 18.93 -7.84
C SER A 286 -8.72 18.03 -9.04
N VAL A 287 -9.61 17.05 -8.89
CA VAL A 287 -9.95 16.07 -9.94
C VAL A 287 -11.35 16.31 -10.53
N GLY A 288 -12.08 17.29 -9.99
CA GLY A 288 -13.39 17.73 -10.46
C GLY A 288 -13.32 19.08 -11.17
N HIS A 289 -14.01 20.10 -10.65
CA HIS A 289 -14.15 21.41 -11.31
C HIS A 289 -12.86 22.26 -11.39
N TYR A 290 -11.77 21.85 -10.71
CA TYR A 290 -10.42 22.42 -10.91
C TYR A 290 -9.56 21.63 -11.89
N ALA A 291 -10.01 20.44 -12.32
CA ALA A 291 -9.25 19.66 -13.30
C ALA A 291 -9.29 20.34 -14.68
N ARG A 292 -8.16 20.23 -15.36
CA ARG A 292 -7.99 20.72 -16.76
C ARG A 292 -7.44 19.55 -17.61
N PRO A 293 -8.29 18.51 -17.86
CA PRO A 293 -7.84 17.28 -18.54
C PRO A 293 -7.34 17.55 -19.97
N GLU A 294 -7.76 18.65 -20.59
CA GLU A 294 -7.25 19.10 -21.90
C GLU A 294 -5.82 19.64 -21.83
N LEU A 295 -5.30 19.96 -20.64
CA LEU A 295 -3.93 20.42 -20.41
C LEU A 295 -3.08 19.38 -19.69
N LEU A 296 -3.65 18.74 -18.67
CA LEU A 296 -2.95 17.81 -17.78
C LEU A 296 -3.79 16.56 -17.57
N SER A 297 -3.30 15.43 -18.03
CA SER A 297 -3.92 14.14 -17.84
C SER A 297 -2.91 13.10 -17.39
N LEU A 298 -3.34 12.13 -16.58
CA LEU A 298 -2.54 11.00 -16.11
C LEU A 298 -2.92 9.75 -16.88
N ALA A 299 -1.96 9.14 -17.58
CA ALA A 299 -2.10 7.82 -18.17
C ALA A 299 -1.50 6.76 -17.23
N ILE A 300 -2.27 5.72 -16.91
CA ILE A 300 -1.85 4.65 -16.01
C ILE A 300 -1.95 3.33 -16.78
N ARG A 301 -0.87 2.55 -16.78
CA ARG A 301 -0.93 1.15 -17.23
C ARG A 301 -1.40 0.28 -16.06
N ARG A 302 -2.59 -0.30 -16.19
CA ARG A 302 -3.22 -1.13 -15.14
C ARG A 302 -3.21 -2.62 -15.42
N ASP A 303 -2.64 -3.03 -16.55
CA ASP A 303 -2.46 -4.45 -16.82
C ASP A 303 -1.47 -5.04 -15.82
N PRO A 304 -1.78 -6.22 -15.23
CA PRO A 304 -0.84 -6.92 -14.38
C PRO A 304 0.48 -7.18 -15.10
N ALA A 305 1.60 -6.96 -14.43
CA ALA A 305 2.91 -7.27 -14.98
C ALA A 305 3.04 -8.80 -15.15
N THR A 306 3.31 -9.24 -16.36
CA THR A 306 3.53 -10.66 -16.69
C THR A 306 4.94 -10.85 -17.21
N THR A 307 5.61 -11.92 -16.76
CA THR A 307 6.95 -12.29 -17.25
C THR A 307 6.91 -13.01 -18.59
N THR A 308 5.74 -13.51 -18.98
CA THR A 308 5.54 -14.24 -20.23
C THR A 308 4.33 -13.69 -20.96
N LEU A 309 4.48 -13.48 -22.26
CA LEU A 309 3.39 -13.22 -23.17
C LEU A 309 3.16 -14.48 -24.02
N ALA A 310 1.91 -14.96 -24.03
CA ALA A 310 1.52 -15.96 -25.00
C ALA A 310 1.49 -15.28 -26.39
N LEU A 311 2.51 -15.55 -27.21
CA LEU A 311 2.44 -15.18 -28.61
C LEU A 311 1.46 -16.11 -29.31
N PRO A 312 0.61 -15.63 -30.23
CA PRO A 312 -0.17 -16.51 -31.06
C PRO A 312 0.79 -17.49 -31.75
N CYS A 313 0.53 -18.78 -31.60
CA CYS A 313 1.27 -19.78 -32.38
C CYS A 313 1.02 -19.46 -33.85
N ALA A 314 2.01 -18.93 -34.54
CA ALA A 314 2.06 -19.04 -35.95
C ALA A 314 2.08 -20.55 -36.22
N GLY A 315 0.98 -21.10 -36.76
CA GLY A 315 0.90 -22.49 -37.08
C GLY A 315 2.12 -22.81 -37.97
N TYR A 316 2.98 -23.73 -37.49
CA TYR A 316 3.96 -24.31 -38.41
C TYR A 316 3.15 -24.89 -39.56
N PRO A 317 3.41 -24.49 -40.83
CA PRO A 317 2.76 -25.16 -41.92
C PRO A 317 3.17 -26.64 -41.82
N VAL A 318 2.21 -27.49 -41.51
CA VAL A 318 2.37 -28.93 -41.73
C VAL A 318 2.46 -29.04 -43.26
N THR A 319 3.66 -29.24 -43.77
CA THR A 319 3.88 -29.54 -45.19
C THR A 319 3.27 -30.91 -45.47
N SER A 320 1.99 -30.90 -45.79
CA SER A 320 1.44 -31.97 -46.63
C SER A 320 1.59 -31.47 -48.08
N GLU A 321 2.44 -32.12 -48.86
CA GLU A 321 2.53 -31.92 -50.26
C GLU A 321 1.16 -32.05 -50.92
N SER A 322 0.61 -30.96 -51.41
CA SER A 322 -0.14 -30.90 -52.69
C SER A 322 -0.51 -29.45 -53.03
N ALA A 323 0.16 -28.98 -54.02
CA ALA A 323 -0.22 -28.07 -55.11
C ALA A 323 -1.34 -27.03 -54.90
N ALA A 324 -0.98 -25.81 -55.07
CA ALA A 324 -1.38 -24.84 -56.13
C ALA A 324 -1.48 -23.41 -55.60
N ALA A 325 -0.62 -22.60 -56.10
CA ALA A 325 -0.71 -21.18 -56.43
C ALA A 325 -1.78 -20.29 -55.76
N GLY A 326 -1.30 -19.36 -54.95
CA GLY A 326 -2.04 -18.18 -54.52
C GLY A 326 -1.12 -17.28 -53.70
N THR A 327 -0.58 -16.25 -54.35
CA THR A 327 0.26 -15.23 -53.70
C THR A 327 -0.57 -14.36 -52.78
N GLU A 328 -0.41 -14.51 -51.49
CA GLU A 328 -0.83 -13.49 -50.49
C GLU A 328 0.38 -12.64 -50.09
N PRO A 329 0.21 -11.34 -49.88
CA PRO A 329 1.31 -10.45 -49.52
C PRO A 329 1.78 -10.70 -48.11
N GLU A 330 3.10 -10.67 -47.91
CA GLU A 330 3.74 -10.75 -46.58
C GLU A 330 3.24 -9.63 -45.64
N PRO A 331 2.98 -9.93 -44.37
CA PRO A 331 2.67 -8.88 -43.40
C PRO A 331 3.94 -8.04 -43.14
N GLU A 332 3.82 -6.73 -43.31
CA GLU A 332 4.86 -5.77 -42.92
C GLU A 332 5.14 -5.87 -41.43
N ILE A 333 6.36 -6.23 -41.07
CA ILE A 333 6.88 -6.13 -39.70
C ILE A 333 7.13 -4.64 -39.45
N PRO A 334 6.50 -4.04 -38.41
CA PRO A 334 6.81 -2.66 -38.03
C PRO A 334 8.28 -2.57 -37.61
N GLY A 335 9.05 -1.78 -38.36
CA GLY A 335 10.46 -1.53 -38.06
C GLY A 335 10.66 -0.87 -36.69
N PRO A 336 11.86 -1.00 -36.09
CA PRO A 336 12.15 -0.43 -34.80
C PRO A 336 11.99 1.09 -34.83
N LEU A 337 11.30 1.63 -33.83
CA LEU A 337 11.15 3.06 -33.61
C LEU A 337 12.52 3.76 -33.64
N ARG A 338 12.79 4.50 -34.69
CA ARG A 338 13.98 5.35 -34.79
C ARG A 338 13.88 6.42 -33.69
N ARG A 339 14.74 6.34 -32.70
CA ARG A 339 14.99 7.43 -31.74
C ARG A 339 15.66 8.57 -32.51
N GLY A 340 14.91 9.62 -32.79
CA GLY A 340 15.47 10.87 -33.27
C GLY A 340 16.23 11.55 -32.13
N LEU A 341 17.54 11.39 -32.10
CA LEU A 341 18.44 12.24 -31.33
C LEU A 341 18.64 13.53 -32.15
N HIS A 342 17.88 14.57 -31.82
CA HIS A 342 18.29 15.93 -32.17
C HIS A 342 19.00 16.54 -30.96
N SER A 343 20.31 16.60 -31.09
CA SER A 343 21.14 17.52 -30.29
C SER A 343 21.12 18.89 -30.99
N PRO A 344 20.99 19.97 -30.21
CA PRO A 344 21.54 21.25 -30.63
C PRO A 344 22.55 21.72 -29.57
N LEU A 345 23.82 21.47 -29.81
CA LEU A 345 24.86 22.36 -29.30
C LEU A 345 25.40 23.13 -30.50
N GLY A 346 25.26 24.41 -30.42
CA GLY A 346 25.85 25.34 -31.40
C GLY A 346 25.64 26.79 -30.93
N HIS A 347 26.71 27.33 -30.27
CA HIS A 347 27.05 28.71 -29.94
C HIS A 347 26.22 29.45 -28.91
#